data_680fafb61720c1499c984abbd5f2bdb2
#
_entry.id   680fafb61720c1499c984abbd5f2bdb2
#
_cell.length_a   1.000
_cell.length_b   1.000
_cell.length_c   1.000
_cell.angle_alpha   90.00
_cell.angle_beta   90.00
_cell.angle_gamma   90.00
#
_symmetry.space_group_name_H-M   'P 1'
#
loop_
_entity.id
_entity.type
_entity.pdbx_description
1 polymer ?
#
loop_
_entity_poly.entity_id
_entity_poly.type
_entity_poly.pdbx_seq_one_letter_code
_entity_poly.pdbx_strand_id
1 'polypeptide(L)'
;MNAKEFLEQVRYVDRAIDSKLEQVERLRSESTRATSLVSGMPRSSSPNLQRLEDTIIKIIDLEHEINRDIDRLVDLKKAARESINAMPNPDERLILELRYLCYKTWGEIAEEMGFGESNVYRLHGLALINFIVPDDPSGKGWSKM
;
A
#
# COMPACT_ATOMS: atom_id res chain seq x y z
N MET A 1 11.21 -5.86 -14.46
CA MET A 1 9.92 -6.05 -13.75
C MET A 1 8.84 -6.34 -14.79
N ASN A 2 8.08 -7.41 -14.63
CA ASN A 2 6.97 -7.72 -15.53
C ASN A 2 5.66 -7.02 -15.09
N ALA A 3 4.61 -7.15 -15.91
CA ALA A 3 3.32 -6.51 -15.64
C ALA A 3 2.72 -6.91 -14.29
N LYS A 4 2.74 -8.20 -13.98
CA LYS A 4 2.21 -8.71 -12.72
C LYS A 4 2.97 -8.18 -11.51
N GLU A 5 4.29 -8.20 -11.57
CA GLU A 5 5.14 -7.66 -10.50
C GLU A 5 4.89 -6.18 -10.27
N PHE A 6 4.80 -5.40 -11.34
CA PHE A 6 4.52 -3.98 -11.25
C PHE A 6 3.15 -3.69 -10.61
N LEU A 7 2.11 -4.36 -11.09
CA LEU A 7 0.75 -4.14 -10.58
C LEU A 7 0.58 -4.66 -9.14
N GLU A 8 1.21 -5.76 -8.79
CA GLU A 8 1.23 -6.26 -7.40
C GLU A 8 1.97 -5.31 -6.46
N GLN A 9 2.94 -4.57 -6.95
CA GLN A 9 3.64 -3.55 -6.18
C GLN A 9 2.67 -2.47 -5.67
N VAL A 10 1.70 -2.06 -6.49
CA VAL A 10 0.68 -1.09 -6.09
C VAL A 10 -0.09 -1.58 -4.86
N ARG A 11 -0.53 -2.84 -4.89
CA ARG A 11 -1.25 -3.45 -3.76
C ARG A 11 -0.36 -3.61 -2.54
N TYR A 12 0.87 -4.01 -2.76
CA TYR A 12 1.83 -4.20 -1.67
C TYR A 12 2.11 -2.90 -0.92
N VAL A 13 2.38 -1.82 -1.65
CA VAL A 13 2.67 -0.52 -1.03
C VAL A 13 1.47 -0.01 -0.24
N ASP A 14 0.25 -0.17 -0.77
CA ASP A 14 -0.96 0.21 -0.06
C ASP A 14 -1.13 -0.55 1.26
N ARG A 15 -0.92 -1.86 1.23
CA ARG A 15 -0.97 -2.69 2.45
C ARG A 15 0.15 -2.34 3.44
N ALA A 16 1.33 -2.02 2.94
CA ALA A 16 2.45 -1.61 3.80
C ALA A 16 2.13 -0.31 4.53
N ILE A 17 1.46 0.64 3.85
CA ILE A 17 0.99 1.88 4.48
C ILE A 17 0.00 1.57 5.59
N ASP A 18 -1.00 0.73 5.33
CA ASP A 18 -1.99 0.33 6.33
C ASP A 18 -1.34 -0.33 7.54
N SER A 19 -0.37 -1.21 7.32
CA SER A 19 0.38 -1.86 8.38
C SER A 19 1.15 -0.86 9.25
N LYS A 20 1.80 0.10 8.63
CA LYS A 20 2.55 1.14 9.36
C LYS A 20 1.62 2.08 10.12
N LEU A 21 0.47 2.42 9.56
CA LEU A 21 -0.55 3.21 10.26
C LEU A 21 -1.05 2.49 11.51
N GLU A 22 -1.28 1.19 11.42
CA GLU A 22 -1.66 0.36 12.57
C GLU A 22 -0.56 0.34 13.63
N GLN A 23 0.70 0.25 13.23
CA GLN A 23 1.84 0.31 14.14
C GLN A 23 1.92 1.66 14.86
N VAL A 24 1.69 2.78 14.16
CA VAL A 24 1.64 4.11 14.77
C VAL A 24 0.53 4.18 15.81
N GLU A 25 -0.65 3.65 15.48
CA GLU A 25 -1.79 3.62 16.39
C GLU A 25 -1.46 2.87 17.69
N ARG A 26 -0.83 1.71 17.59
CA ARG A 26 -0.39 0.94 18.75
C ARG A 26 0.64 1.69 19.59
N LEU A 27 1.62 2.31 18.94
CA LEU A 27 2.63 3.11 19.64
C LEU A 27 2.04 4.33 20.34
N ARG A 28 1.05 4.97 19.74
CA ARG A 28 0.33 6.08 20.36
C ARG A 28 -0.43 5.64 21.61
N SER A 29 -1.06 4.45 21.56
CA SER A 29 -1.73 3.86 22.72
C SER A 29 -0.76 3.58 23.85
N GLU A 30 0.43 3.03 23.55
CA GLU A 30 1.49 2.81 24.51
C GLU A 30 2.00 4.13 25.10
N SER A 31 2.18 5.15 24.28
CA SER A 31 2.61 6.48 24.69
C SER A 31 1.60 7.11 25.65
N THR A 32 0.32 7.02 25.35
CA THR A 32 -0.76 7.53 26.21
C THR A 32 -0.76 6.79 27.56
N ARG A 33 -0.58 5.49 27.56
CA ARG A 33 -0.50 4.68 28.79
C ARG A 33 0.71 5.06 29.61
N ALA A 34 1.88 5.22 29.00
CA ALA A 34 3.10 5.63 29.69
C ALA A 34 2.96 7.03 30.29
N THR A 35 2.31 7.96 29.59
CA THR A 35 2.05 9.30 30.09
C THR A 35 1.15 9.28 31.34
N SER A 36 0.11 8.46 31.32
CA SER A 36 -0.78 8.28 32.48
C SER A 36 -0.03 7.76 33.70
N LEU A 37 0.90 6.83 33.50
CA LEU A 37 1.72 6.27 34.58
C LEU A 37 2.72 7.31 35.12
N VAL A 38 3.31 8.11 34.27
CA VAL A 38 4.30 9.14 34.63
C VAL A 38 3.64 10.29 35.40
N SER A 39 2.44 10.71 35.03
CA SER A 39 1.77 11.85 35.65
C SER A 39 1.36 11.62 37.11
N GLY A 40 1.29 10.37 37.57
CA GLY A 40 0.96 10.03 38.95
C GLY A 40 2.16 9.68 39.85
N MET A 41 3.38 9.78 39.38
CA MET A 41 4.57 9.36 40.09
C MET A 41 5.48 10.51 40.54
N PRO A 42 6.13 10.39 41.76
CA PRO A 42 7.16 11.36 42.13
C PRO A 42 8.36 11.27 41.18
N ARG A 43 8.95 12.39 40.91
CA ARG A 43 10.03 12.55 39.95
C ARG A 43 11.31 11.82 40.34
N SER A 44 11.56 10.71 39.74
CA SER A 44 12.90 10.21 39.53
C SER A 44 13.07 10.02 38.04
N SER A 45 14.31 10.01 37.54
CA SER A 45 14.62 9.62 36.17
C SER A 45 14.06 8.21 35.95
N SER A 46 12.80 8.12 35.58
CA SER A 46 12.12 6.83 35.55
C SER A 46 12.38 6.16 34.21
N PRO A 47 12.54 4.84 34.21
CA PRO A 47 12.55 4.05 32.99
C PRO A 47 11.32 4.30 32.09
N ASN A 48 10.21 4.75 32.69
CA ASN A 48 8.99 5.09 31.96
C ASN A 48 9.12 6.34 31.10
N LEU A 49 9.85 7.35 31.56
CA LEU A 49 10.12 8.56 30.78
C LEU A 49 11.00 8.24 29.57
N GLN A 50 12.05 7.44 29.77
CA GLN A 50 12.92 7.01 28.67
C GLN A 50 12.14 6.18 27.65
N ARG A 51 11.27 5.32 28.12
CA ARG A 51 10.41 4.49 27.26
C ARG A 51 9.44 5.36 26.45
N LEU A 52 8.90 6.42 27.05
CA LEU A 52 8.03 7.37 26.38
C LEU A 52 8.78 8.12 25.27
N GLU A 53 10.00 8.61 25.56
CA GLU A 53 10.84 9.28 24.56
C GLU A 53 11.16 8.36 23.40
N ASP A 54 11.56 7.11 23.67
CA ASP A 54 11.86 6.12 22.64
C ASP A 54 10.62 5.81 21.78
N THR A 55 9.45 5.74 22.39
CA THR A 55 8.19 5.50 21.68
C THR A 55 7.86 6.66 20.74
N ILE A 56 8.03 7.89 21.19
CA ILE A 56 7.80 9.09 20.37
C ILE A 56 8.74 9.10 19.15
N ILE A 57 10.01 8.77 19.35
CA ILE A 57 10.99 8.69 18.26
C ILE A 57 10.55 7.64 17.23
N LYS A 58 10.09 6.47 17.68
CA LYS A 58 9.58 5.42 16.78
C LYS A 58 8.37 5.89 15.97
N ILE A 59 7.46 6.63 16.60
CA ILE A 59 6.29 7.20 15.91
C ILE A 59 6.73 8.15 14.80
N ILE A 60 7.65 9.06 15.10
CA ILE A 60 8.17 10.04 14.13
C ILE A 60 8.83 9.32 12.96
N ASP A 61 9.66 8.32 13.24
CA ASP A 61 10.35 7.55 12.20
C ASP A 61 9.35 6.81 11.29
N LEU A 62 8.32 6.21 11.88
CA LEU A 62 7.26 5.53 11.11
C LEU A 62 6.45 6.52 10.27
N GLU A 63 6.14 7.70 10.80
CA GLU A 63 5.43 8.73 10.04
C GLU A 63 6.23 9.21 8.82
N HIS A 64 7.55 9.33 8.94
CA HIS A 64 8.42 9.64 7.81
C HIS A 64 8.41 8.52 6.76
N GLU A 65 8.46 7.26 7.21
CA GLU A 65 8.37 6.11 6.29
C GLU A 65 7.03 6.08 5.57
N ILE A 66 5.93 6.32 6.29
CA ILE A 66 4.58 6.37 5.73
C ILE A 66 4.49 7.45 4.65
N ASN A 67 5.02 8.63 4.90
CA ASN A 67 5.00 9.73 3.93
C ASN A 67 5.76 9.35 2.65
N ARG A 68 6.91 8.71 2.76
CA ARG A 68 7.65 8.20 1.60
C ARG A 68 6.86 7.15 0.84
N ASP A 69 6.20 6.23 1.56
CA ASP A 69 5.40 5.18 0.95
C ASP A 69 4.16 5.75 0.24
N ILE A 70 3.53 6.77 0.82
CA ILE A 70 2.39 7.46 0.18
C ILE A 70 2.83 8.12 -1.12
N ASP A 71 3.94 8.82 -1.13
CA ASP A 71 4.48 9.44 -2.34
C ASP A 71 4.75 8.37 -3.42
N ARG A 72 5.33 7.25 -3.00
CA ARG A 72 5.59 6.10 -3.89
C ARG A 72 4.29 5.53 -4.45
N LEU A 73 3.27 5.36 -3.60
CA LEU A 73 1.97 4.83 -4.01
C LEU A 73 1.27 5.74 -5.01
N VAL A 74 1.33 7.05 -4.79
CA VAL A 74 0.76 8.05 -5.72
C VAL A 74 1.38 7.90 -7.10
N ASP A 75 2.70 7.82 -7.18
CA ASP A 75 3.42 7.63 -8.44
C ASP A 75 3.08 6.30 -9.12
N LEU A 76 3.04 5.22 -8.34
CA LEU A 76 2.68 3.89 -8.85
C LEU A 76 1.26 3.85 -9.40
N LYS A 77 0.29 4.40 -8.68
CA LYS A 77 -1.11 4.44 -9.10
C LYS A 77 -1.31 5.28 -10.34
N LYS A 78 -0.65 6.42 -10.41
CA LYS A 78 -0.70 7.29 -11.59
C LYS A 78 -0.15 6.57 -12.82
N ALA A 79 1.03 5.97 -12.69
CA ALA A 79 1.67 5.23 -13.78
C ALA A 79 0.82 4.03 -14.22
N ALA A 80 0.28 3.27 -13.26
CA ALA A 80 -0.61 2.14 -13.54
C ALA A 80 -1.87 2.59 -14.29
N ARG A 81 -2.49 3.65 -13.82
CA ARG A 81 -3.71 4.18 -14.45
C ARG A 81 -3.47 4.62 -15.90
N GLU A 82 -2.39 5.32 -16.14
CA GLU A 82 -2.03 5.77 -17.49
C GLU A 82 -1.80 4.60 -18.44
N SER A 83 -1.07 3.58 -17.98
CA SER A 83 -0.82 2.38 -18.79
C SER A 83 -2.08 1.56 -19.04
N ILE A 84 -2.96 1.44 -18.05
CA ILE A 84 -4.25 0.76 -18.21
C ILE A 84 -5.13 1.51 -19.21
N ASN A 85 -5.22 2.83 -19.10
CA ASN A 85 -6.02 3.64 -19.98
C ASN A 85 -5.54 3.61 -21.44
N ALA A 86 -4.28 3.30 -21.67
CA ALA A 86 -3.72 3.14 -23.01
C ALA A 86 -4.07 1.79 -23.66
N MET A 87 -4.60 0.84 -22.92
CA MET A 87 -4.98 -0.48 -23.44
C MET A 87 -6.25 -0.38 -24.28
N PRO A 88 -6.29 -1.00 -25.48
CA PRO A 88 -7.44 -0.88 -26.37
C PRO A 88 -8.67 -1.69 -25.96
N ASN A 89 -8.49 -2.80 -25.25
CA ASN A 89 -9.61 -3.68 -24.89
C ASN A 89 -10.27 -3.20 -23.58
N PRO A 90 -11.59 -2.85 -23.61
CA PRO A 90 -12.26 -2.35 -22.40
C PRO A 90 -12.38 -3.37 -21.27
N ASP A 91 -12.54 -4.63 -21.58
CA ASP A 91 -12.64 -5.67 -20.53
C ASP A 91 -11.30 -5.91 -19.85
N GLU A 92 -10.21 -5.87 -20.60
CA GLU A 92 -8.85 -5.96 -20.05
C GLU A 92 -8.54 -4.76 -19.15
N ARG A 93 -8.91 -3.55 -19.57
CA ARG A 93 -8.77 -2.36 -18.72
C ARG A 93 -9.55 -2.52 -17.42
N LEU A 94 -10.80 -2.93 -17.52
CA LEU A 94 -11.68 -3.03 -16.36
C LEU A 94 -11.16 -4.04 -15.33
N ILE A 95 -10.74 -5.21 -15.78
CA ILE A 95 -10.25 -6.23 -14.84
C ILE A 95 -8.99 -5.78 -14.08
N LEU A 96 -8.09 -5.05 -14.76
CA LEU A 96 -6.90 -4.53 -14.11
C LEU A 96 -7.25 -3.41 -13.12
N GLU A 97 -8.18 -2.53 -13.47
CA GLU A 97 -8.66 -1.49 -12.56
C GLU A 97 -9.30 -2.09 -11.31
N LEU A 98 -10.19 -3.05 -11.48
CA LEU A 98 -10.89 -3.68 -10.35
C LEU A 98 -9.93 -4.43 -9.43
N ARG A 99 -8.98 -5.15 -9.99
CA ARG A 99 -8.04 -5.96 -9.21
C ARG A 99 -6.96 -5.13 -8.52
N TYR A 100 -6.35 -4.20 -9.24
CA TYR A 100 -5.13 -3.53 -8.77
C TYR A 100 -5.33 -2.10 -8.28
N LEU A 101 -6.38 -1.41 -8.72
CA LEU A 101 -6.68 -0.06 -8.26
C LEU A 101 -7.82 -0.03 -7.24
N CYS A 102 -8.78 -0.93 -7.36
CA CYS A 102 -9.91 -1.05 -6.43
C CYS A 102 -9.74 -2.18 -5.41
N TYR A 103 -8.71 -3.01 -5.56
CA TYR A 103 -8.34 -4.11 -4.65
C TYR A 103 -9.43 -5.16 -4.44
N LYS A 104 -10.23 -5.42 -5.46
CA LYS A 104 -11.31 -6.41 -5.38
C LYS A 104 -10.80 -7.85 -5.45
N THR A 105 -11.52 -8.74 -4.79
CA THR A 105 -11.26 -10.18 -4.87
C THR A 105 -11.69 -10.73 -6.22
N TRP A 106 -11.18 -11.89 -6.59
CA TRP A 106 -11.57 -12.54 -7.85
C TRP A 106 -13.06 -12.84 -7.91
N GLY A 107 -13.65 -13.25 -6.78
CA GLY A 107 -15.10 -13.47 -6.68
C GLY A 107 -15.91 -12.20 -6.92
N GLU A 108 -15.51 -11.08 -6.33
CA GLU A 108 -16.15 -9.79 -6.54
C GLU A 108 -16.04 -9.32 -7.99
N ILE A 109 -14.88 -9.53 -8.61
CA ILE A 109 -14.64 -9.18 -10.02
C ILE A 109 -15.54 -10.03 -10.94
N ALA A 110 -15.62 -11.34 -10.69
CA ALA A 110 -16.47 -12.25 -11.45
C ALA A 110 -17.93 -11.81 -11.40
N GLU A 111 -18.42 -11.47 -10.22
CA GLU A 111 -19.78 -11.00 -10.02
C GLU A 111 -20.03 -9.67 -10.74
N GLU A 112 -19.13 -8.72 -10.59
CA GLU A 112 -19.27 -7.38 -11.16
C GLU A 112 -19.19 -7.38 -12.69
N MET A 113 -18.33 -8.21 -13.26
CA MET A 113 -18.19 -8.33 -14.72
C MET A 113 -19.20 -9.30 -15.34
N GLY A 114 -19.91 -10.07 -14.54
CA GLY A 114 -20.85 -11.08 -15.02
C GLY A 114 -20.17 -12.28 -15.68
N PHE A 115 -18.96 -12.61 -15.26
CA PHE A 115 -18.18 -13.72 -15.80
C PHE A 115 -18.03 -14.85 -14.76
N GLY A 116 -17.82 -16.08 -15.24
CA GLY A 116 -17.37 -17.17 -14.38
C GLY A 116 -15.91 -17.00 -13.98
N GLU A 117 -15.50 -17.62 -12.87
CA GLU A 117 -14.13 -17.48 -12.35
C GLU A 117 -13.05 -17.86 -13.36
N SER A 118 -13.25 -18.98 -14.08
CA SER A 118 -12.25 -19.40 -15.08
C SER A 118 -12.09 -18.39 -16.21
N ASN A 119 -13.17 -17.72 -16.61
CA ASN A 119 -13.13 -16.65 -17.60
C ASN A 119 -12.41 -15.41 -17.07
N VAL A 120 -12.62 -15.09 -15.79
CA VAL A 120 -11.91 -13.99 -15.11
C VAL A 120 -10.41 -14.25 -15.11
N TYR A 121 -9.97 -15.44 -14.75
CA TYR A 121 -8.53 -15.77 -14.75
C TYR A 121 -7.92 -15.73 -16.15
N ARG A 122 -8.67 -16.21 -17.15
CA ARG A 122 -8.23 -16.15 -18.54
C ARG A 122 -8.07 -14.71 -19.02
N LEU A 123 -9.07 -13.88 -18.75
CA LEU A 123 -9.06 -12.45 -19.11
C LEU A 123 -7.93 -11.71 -18.40
N HIS A 124 -7.71 -12.01 -17.12
CA HIS A 124 -6.61 -11.43 -16.36
C HIS A 124 -5.25 -11.75 -16.98
N GLY A 125 -5.06 -13.01 -17.38
CA GLY A 125 -3.83 -13.44 -18.07
C GLY A 125 -3.59 -12.68 -19.36
N LEU A 126 -4.64 -12.50 -20.19
CA LEU A 126 -4.57 -11.73 -21.42
C LEU A 126 -4.28 -10.25 -21.15
N ALA A 127 -4.93 -9.69 -20.15
CA ALA A 127 -4.71 -8.30 -19.76
C ALA A 127 -3.25 -8.05 -19.34
N LEU A 128 -2.65 -8.98 -18.59
CA LEU A 128 -1.24 -8.87 -18.19
C LEU A 128 -0.29 -8.96 -19.40
N ILE A 129 -0.62 -9.77 -20.39
CA ILE A 129 0.19 -9.87 -21.62
C ILE A 129 0.15 -8.54 -22.40
N ASN A 130 -1.02 -7.89 -22.44
CA ASN A 130 -1.21 -6.67 -23.21
C ASN A 130 -0.87 -5.39 -22.44
N PHE A 131 -0.61 -5.50 -21.14
CA PHE A 131 -0.23 -4.37 -20.30
C PHE A 131 1.25 -4.01 -20.55
N ILE A 132 1.50 -2.73 -20.78
CA ILE A 132 2.86 -2.22 -20.95
C ILE A 132 3.31 -1.61 -19.63
N VAL A 133 4.38 -2.17 -19.04
CA VAL A 133 4.96 -1.63 -17.81
C VAL A 133 5.48 -0.22 -18.08
N PRO A 134 4.99 0.80 -17.32
CA PRO A 134 5.43 2.17 -17.55
C PRO A 134 6.85 2.41 -17.03
N ASP A 135 7.50 3.46 -17.56
CA ASP A 135 8.77 3.91 -17.04
C ASP A 135 8.57 4.66 -15.71
N ASP A 136 9.52 4.52 -14.81
CA ASP A 136 9.52 5.26 -13.56
C ASP A 136 9.85 6.74 -13.83
N PRO A 137 8.97 7.69 -13.44
CA PRO A 137 9.23 9.13 -13.65
C PRO A 137 10.53 9.62 -12.98
N SER A 138 10.97 8.95 -11.90
CA SER A 138 12.21 9.31 -11.21
C SER A 138 13.46 8.87 -11.95
N GLY A 139 13.33 8.03 -12.96
CA GLY A 139 14.45 7.46 -13.72
C GLY A 139 15.23 6.37 -12.99
N LYS A 140 14.84 6.01 -11.79
CA LYS A 140 15.52 4.99 -10.96
C LYS A 140 15.03 3.58 -11.22
N GLY A 141 13.94 3.45 -11.95
CA GLY A 141 13.24 2.18 -12.16
C GLY A 141 12.38 1.78 -10.96
N TRP A 142 11.36 0.97 -11.24
CA TRP A 142 10.50 0.42 -10.20
C TRP A 142 11.24 -0.69 -9.48
N SER A 143 11.58 -0.47 -8.22
CA SER A 143 12.25 -1.49 -7.41
C SER A 143 11.22 -2.29 -6.61
N LYS A 144 11.49 -3.58 -6.45
CA LYS A 144 10.73 -4.41 -5.50
C LYS A 144 11.00 -3.91 -4.09
N MET A 145 9.95 -3.73 -3.35
CA MET A 145 10.06 -3.39 -1.94
C MET A 145 10.08 -4.66 -1.09
#